data_d911e8a8c5fcb01dc295b410addaa78c
#
_entry.id   d911e8a8c5fcb01dc295b410addaa78c
#
_cell.length_a   1.000
_cell.length_b   1.000
_cell.length_c   1.000
_cell.angle_alpha   90.00
_cell.angle_beta   90.00
_cell.angle_gamma   90.00
#
_symmetry.space_group_name_H-M   'P 1'
#
loop_
_entity.id
_entity.type
_entity.pdbx_description
1 polymer ?
#
loop_
_entity_poly.entity_id
_entity_poly.type
_entity_poly.pdbx_seq_one_letter_code
_entity_poly.pdbx_strand_id
1 'polypeptide(L)'
;VPIPLVETNHFSFDMAVFRRRISGKTKLVILNSPSNPTGGVIPRKDLEEIADRIAATRAWVLSDEMYRKILYVNEPYTSIYSLPSMKSRTIIVDGFSKTYAMTGWRLGYLVAPTDIIAKIDYLLTHSVGCTASFTQEAGIAAIEGPQQQVTAMVTEFRKRRDYIVEALNSMKGIICQNPDGAFYVFPNIRAFGRTSKEIARYLLEEGGVALLDGTSFGAWGEGYLRLSYAASMDVLKEGISRIRTALCLLNIQ
;
A
#
# COMPACT_ATOMS: atom_id res chain seq x y z
N VAL A 1 -12.36 -13.82 0.32
CA VAL A 1 -13.32 -13.08 -0.54
C VAL A 1 -12.82 -11.65 -0.65
N PRO A 2 -12.48 -11.13 -1.84
CA PRO A 2 -11.99 -9.77 -1.99
C PRO A 2 -13.12 -8.73 -1.80
N ILE A 3 -12.74 -7.59 -1.25
CA ILE A 3 -13.54 -6.37 -1.21
C ILE A 3 -12.88 -5.37 -2.17
N PRO A 4 -13.58 -4.89 -3.20
CA PRO A 4 -12.99 -3.95 -4.15
C PRO A 4 -12.61 -2.63 -3.48
N LEU A 5 -11.50 -2.05 -3.92
CA LEU A 5 -11.15 -0.67 -3.64
C LEU A 5 -11.71 0.21 -4.76
N VAL A 6 -12.32 1.33 -4.40
CA VAL A 6 -13.05 2.19 -5.34
C VAL A 6 -12.20 3.39 -5.71
N GLU A 7 -11.80 3.49 -6.99
CA GLU A 7 -10.96 4.59 -7.51
C GLU A 7 -11.55 5.97 -7.18
N THR A 8 -12.85 6.17 -7.41
CA THR A 8 -13.55 7.44 -7.14
C THR A 8 -13.70 7.75 -5.65
N ASN A 9 -13.34 6.81 -4.76
CA ASN A 9 -13.28 6.98 -3.32
C ASN A 9 -11.83 6.85 -2.80
N HIS A 10 -10.86 7.45 -3.52
CA HIS A 10 -9.44 7.41 -3.17
C HIS A 10 -8.91 6.00 -2.86
N PHE A 11 -9.43 4.99 -3.58
CA PHE A 11 -9.12 3.58 -3.35
C PHE A 11 -9.37 3.11 -1.91
N SER A 12 -10.35 3.69 -1.21
CA SER A 12 -10.91 3.08 -0.02
C SER A 12 -11.85 1.93 -0.37
N PHE A 13 -12.28 1.18 0.63
CA PHE A 13 -13.17 0.02 0.44
C PHE A 13 -14.53 0.42 -0.12
N ASP A 14 -15.10 -0.45 -0.96
CA ASP A 14 -16.54 -0.45 -1.21
C ASP A 14 -17.26 -0.93 0.07
N MET A 15 -17.71 0.03 0.87
CA MET A 15 -18.38 -0.26 2.15
C MET A 15 -19.71 -0.99 1.95
N ALA A 16 -20.39 -0.81 0.82
CA ALA A 16 -21.61 -1.55 0.52
C ALA A 16 -21.32 -3.04 0.25
N VAL A 17 -20.22 -3.34 -0.44
CA VAL A 17 -19.74 -4.72 -0.62
C VAL A 17 -19.26 -5.27 0.71
N PHE A 18 -18.49 -4.52 1.50
CA PHE A 18 -18.02 -4.97 2.82
C PHE A 18 -19.20 -5.39 3.70
N ARG A 19 -20.26 -4.56 3.80
CA ARG A 19 -21.47 -4.87 4.58
C ARG A 19 -22.13 -6.17 4.17
N ARG A 20 -22.15 -6.49 2.89
CA ARG A 20 -22.76 -7.74 2.38
C ARG A 20 -21.89 -8.97 2.59
N ARG A 21 -20.56 -8.79 2.68
CA ARG A 21 -19.60 -9.90 2.74
C ARG A 21 -19.24 -10.30 4.17
N ILE A 22 -19.23 -9.36 5.11
CA ILE A 22 -18.96 -9.66 6.52
C ILE A 22 -20.12 -10.47 7.13
N SER A 23 -19.81 -11.54 7.83
CA SER A 23 -20.82 -12.40 8.44
C SER A 23 -20.24 -13.20 9.61
N GLY A 24 -21.06 -13.96 10.34
CA GLY A 24 -20.62 -14.89 11.39
C GLY A 24 -19.68 -16.00 10.90
N LYS A 25 -19.56 -16.23 9.59
CA LYS A 25 -18.60 -17.16 8.98
C LYS A 25 -17.23 -16.53 8.74
N THR A 26 -17.12 -15.19 8.79
CA THR A 26 -15.86 -14.49 8.60
C THR A 26 -14.89 -14.81 9.74
N LYS A 27 -13.70 -15.26 9.41
CA LYS A 27 -12.65 -15.61 10.39
C LYS A 27 -11.58 -14.51 10.50
N LEU A 28 -11.24 -13.89 9.37
CA LEU A 28 -10.18 -12.91 9.28
C LEU A 28 -10.56 -11.82 8.25
N VAL A 29 -10.31 -10.58 8.60
CA VAL A 29 -10.34 -9.43 7.69
C VAL A 29 -8.91 -8.92 7.57
N ILE A 30 -8.41 -8.80 6.35
CA ILE A 30 -7.07 -8.25 6.07
C ILE A 30 -7.26 -6.82 5.58
N LEU A 31 -6.63 -5.86 6.27
CA LEU A 31 -6.57 -4.46 5.91
C LEU A 31 -5.13 -4.12 5.55
N ASN A 32 -4.92 -3.40 4.44
CA ASN A 32 -3.63 -2.85 4.08
C ASN A 32 -3.79 -1.35 3.84
N SER A 33 -3.35 -0.54 4.80
CA SER A 33 -3.50 0.92 4.76
C SER A 33 -2.31 1.60 5.45
N PRO A 34 -1.64 2.56 4.78
CA PRO A 34 -1.74 2.92 3.36
C PRO A 34 -1.46 1.75 2.43
N SER A 35 -2.19 1.66 1.33
CA SER A 35 -2.24 0.46 0.49
C SER A 35 -1.11 0.36 -0.52
N ASN A 36 -0.57 -0.82 -0.71
CA ASN A 36 0.12 -1.25 -1.91
C ASN A 36 -0.85 -2.14 -2.72
N PRO A 37 -1.27 -1.77 -3.93
CA PRO A 37 -0.56 -0.89 -4.88
C PRO A 37 -1.09 0.55 -4.98
N THR A 38 -2.20 0.91 -4.36
CA THR A 38 -2.98 2.09 -4.74
C THR A 38 -2.55 3.39 -4.05
N GLY A 39 -1.84 3.29 -2.93
CA GLY A 39 -1.53 4.44 -2.08
C GLY A 39 -2.74 5.00 -1.31
N GLY A 40 -3.90 4.34 -1.42
CA GLY A 40 -5.12 4.76 -0.69
C GLY A 40 -4.97 4.56 0.82
N VAL A 41 -5.58 5.45 1.58
CA VAL A 41 -5.67 5.38 3.05
C VAL A 41 -7.13 5.17 3.42
N ILE A 42 -7.41 4.20 4.28
CA ILE A 42 -8.78 3.97 4.74
C ILE A 42 -9.17 5.12 5.68
N PRO A 43 -10.21 5.89 5.38
CA PRO A 43 -10.66 6.98 6.23
C PRO A 43 -11.11 6.48 7.61
N ARG A 44 -10.93 7.30 8.63
CA ARG A 44 -11.32 6.97 10.01
C ARG A 44 -12.77 6.51 10.12
N LYS A 45 -13.69 7.19 9.44
CA LYS A 45 -15.13 6.83 9.42
C LYS A 45 -15.38 5.40 8.90
N ASP A 46 -14.63 4.98 7.88
CA ASP A 46 -14.76 3.64 7.31
C ASP A 46 -14.14 2.60 8.27
N LEU A 47 -13.01 2.93 8.93
CA LEU A 47 -12.42 2.08 9.97
C LEU A 47 -13.34 1.89 11.17
N GLU A 48 -14.05 2.93 11.60
CA GLU A 48 -15.04 2.87 12.68
C GLU A 48 -16.19 1.92 12.30
N GLU A 49 -16.76 2.03 11.10
CA GLU A 49 -17.78 1.11 10.64
C GLU A 49 -17.27 -0.33 10.49
N ILE A 50 -16.04 -0.51 9.98
CA ILE A 50 -15.38 -1.82 9.89
C ILE A 50 -15.25 -2.44 11.28
N ALA A 51 -14.78 -1.65 12.26
CA ALA A 51 -14.61 -2.11 13.64
C ALA A 51 -15.95 -2.54 14.28
N ASP A 52 -17.00 -1.74 14.13
CA ASP A 52 -18.33 -2.05 14.67
C ASP A 52 -18.87 -3.36 14.10
N ARG A 53 -18.73 -3.55 12.79
CA ARG A 53 -19.21 -4.78 12.14
C ARG A 53 -18.39 -6.00 12.53
N ILE A 54 -17.08 -5.86 12.67
CA ILE A 54 -16.21 -6.93 13.14
C ILE A 54 -16.52 -7.27 14.61
N ALA A 55 -16.79 -6.26 15.45
CA ALA A 55 -17.15 -6.48 16.86
C ALA A 55 -18.39 -7.34 17.03
N ALA A 56 -19.33 -7.29 16.08
CA ALA A 56 -20.53 -8.16 16.05
C ALA A 56 -20.24 -9.59 15.57
N THR A 57 -19.00 -9.93 15.26
CA THR A 57 -18.58 -11.27 14.78
C THR A 57 -17.50 -11.87 15.68
N ARG A 58 -16.99 -13.05 15.30
CA ARG A 58 -15.79 -13.65 15.88
C ARG A 58 -14.54 -13.44 15.01
N ALA A 59 -14.60 -12.54 14.03
CA ALA A 59 -13.50 -12.31 13.12
C ALA A 59 -12.32 -11.60 13.79
N TRP A 60 -11.14 -11.94 13.34
CA TRP A 60 -9.90 -11.23 13.61
C TRP A 60 -9.63 -10.20 12.54
N VAL A 61 -8.78 -9.23 12.85
CA VAL A 61 -8.23 -8.30 11.88
C VAL A 61 -6.72 -8.52 11.79
N LEU A 62 -6.20 -8.62 10.58
CA LEU A 62 -4.77 -8.44 10.30
C LEU A 62 -4.63 -7.07 9.62
N SER A 63 -3.99 -6.14 10.31
CA SER A 63 -3.75 -4.78 9.82
C SER A 63 -2.30 -4.64 9.39
N ASP A 64 -2.07 -4.59 8.08
CA ASP A 64 -0.77 -4.28 7.51
C ASP A 64 -0.61 -2.76 7.45
N GLU A 65 0.24 -2.23 8.35
CA GLU A 65 0.48 -0.80 8.57
C GLU A 65 1.87 -0.36 8.10
N MET A 66 2.50 -1.14 7.24
CA MET A 66 3.90 -0.96 6.80
C MET A 66 4.20 0.45 6.28
N TYR A 67 3.19 1.17 5.76
CA TYR A 67 3.34 2.52 5.22
C TYR A 67 2.77 3.62 6.12
N ARG A 68 2.34 3.33 7.37
CA ARG A 68 1.62 4.27 8.24
C ARG A 68 2.34 5.60 8.54
N LYS A 69 3.65 5.66 8.35
CA LYS A 69 4.45 6.89 8.51
C LYS A 69 4.68 7.64 7.19
N ILE A 70 4.31 7.04 6.06
CA ILE A 70 4.45 7.67 4.73
C ILE A 70 3.06 8.13 4.30
N LEU A 71 2.68 9.31 4.79
CA LEU A 71 1.36 9.92 4.59
C LEU A 71 1.49 11.30 3.96
N TYR A 72 0.52 11.63 3.14
CA TYR A 72 0.44 12.91 2.43
C TYR A 72 -0.81 13.71 2.78
N VAL A 73 -1.70 13.13 3.56
CA VAL A 73 -2.88 13.80 4.14
C VAL A 73 -2.51 14.54 5.42
N ASN A 74 -3.33 15.53 5.81
CA ASN A 74 -3.09 16.30 7.03
C ASN A 74 -3.60 15.58 8.29
N GLU A 75 -4.52 14.64 8.11
CA GLU A 75 -5.06 13.88 9.22
C GLU A 75 -4.05 12.83 9.71
N PRO A 76 -3.92 12.63 11.03
CA PRO A 76 -3.06 11.60 11.57
C PRO A 76 -3.58 10.21 11.17
N TYR A 77 -2.65 9.28 10.95
CA TYR A 77 -2.99 7.89 10.70
C TYR A 77 -3.82 7.30 11.86
N THR A 78 -4.92 6.66 11.52
CA THR A 78 -5.72 5.91 12.48
C THR A 78 -5.48 4.42 12.27
N SER A 79 -4.92 3.74 13.29
CA SER A 79 -4.88 2.29 13.32
C SER A 79 -6.22 1.75 13.82
N ILE A 80 -6.75 0.71 13.18
CA ILE A 80 -7.95 0.02 13.66
C ILE A 80 -7.76 -0.55 15.08
N TYR A 81 -6.53 -0.89 15.46
CA TYR A 81 -6.17 -1.34 16.81
C TYR A 81 -6.53 -0.33 17.90
N SER A 82 -6.51 0.97 17.57
CA SER A 82 -6.84 2.04 18.53
C SER A 82 -8.33 2.22 18.78
N LEU A 83 -9.18 1.60 17.95
CA LEU A 83 -10.63 1.73 18.05
C LEU A 83 -11.19 0.83 19.17
N PRO A 84 -12.35 1.19 19.76
CA PRO A 84 -12.99 0.38 20.80
C PRO A 84 -13.14 -1.08 20.40
N SER A 85 -12.93 -1.99 21.35
CA SER A 85 -13.06 -3.44 21.19
C SER A 85 -12.12 -4.11 20.19
N MET A 86 -11.20 -3.37 19.54
CA MET A 86 -10.34 -3.94 18.49
C MET A 86 -8.99 -4.47 19.02
N LYS A 87 -8.48 -3.99 20.16
CA LYS A 87 -7.20 -4.45 20.72
C LYS A 87 -7.10 -5.97 20.92
N SER A 88 -8.18 -6.60 21.35
CA SER A 88 -8.23 -8.04 21.66
C SER A 88 -8.39 -8.94 20.44
N ARG A 89 -8.52 -8.38 19.24
CA ARG A 89 -8.78 -9.12 18.00
C ARG A 89 -8.04 -8.58 16.78
N THR A 90 -7.06 -7.70 16.97
CA THR A 90 -6.24 -7.14 15.89
C THR A 90 -4.82 -7.64 16.00
N ILE A 91 -4.27 -8.05 14.88
CA ILE A 91 -2.86 -8.32 14.66
C ILE A 91 -2.34 -7.21 13.76
N ILE A 92 -1.46 -6.36 14.28
CA ILE A 92 -0.75 -5.35 13.47
C ILE A 92 0.51 -5.99 12.90
N VAL A 93 0.76 -5.77 11.63
CA VAL A 93 2.04 -6.07 10.97
C VAL A 93 2.64 -4.74 10.51
N ASP A 94 3.86 -4.48 10.94
CA ASP A 94 4.61 -3.28 10.58
C ASP A 94 6.12 -3.60 10.53
N GLY A 95 6.94 -2.65 10.13
CA GLY A 95 8.37 -2.90 10.07
C GLY A 95 9.20 -1.69 9.65
N PHE A 96 10.49 -1.93 9.56
CA PHE A 96 11.50 -0.90 9.34
C PHE A 96 11.78 -0.65 7.85
N SER A 97 11.38 -1.60 7.01
CA SER A 97 11.72 -1.61 5.58
C SER A 97 11.36 -0.33 4.84
N LYS A 98 10.22 0.30 5.19
CA LYS A 98 9.67 1.45 4.45
C LYS A 98 9.89 2.76 5.19
N THR A 99 9.45 2.84 6.43
CA THR A 99 9.57 4.04 7.27
C THR A 99 11.02 4.47 7.47
N TYR A 100 11.93 3.51 7.60
CA TYR A 100 13.35 3.79 7.88
C TYR A 100 14.28 3.43 6.71
N ALA A 101 13.73 3.17 5.52
CA ALA A 101 14.49 2.75 4.33
C ALA A 101 15.40 1.53 4.57
N MET A 102 14.99 0.60 5.45
CA MET A 102 15.77 -0.56 5.91
C MET A 102 15.32 -1.87 5.23
N THR A 103 15.07 -1.85 3.93
CA THR A 103 14.58 -3.05 3.21
C THR A 103 15.55 -4.22 3.27
N GLY A 104 16.85 -3.99 3.15
CA GLY A 104 17.90 -4.99 3.21
C GLY A 104 18.18 -5.55 4.62
N TRP A 105 17.76 -4.85 5.67
CA TRP A 105 17.96 -5.26 7.07
C TRP A 105 17.03 -6.39 7.52
N ARG A 106 15.96 -6.65 6.77
CA ARG A 106 15.02 -7.74 7.03
C ARG A 106 14.42 -7.71 8.44
N LEU A 107 14.00 -6.54 8.92
CA LEU A 107 13.41 -6.32 10.23
C LEU A 107 11.96 -5.88 10.13
N GLY A 108 11.08 -6.60 10.81
CA GLY A 108 9.69 -6.30 10.99
C GLY A 108 9.22 -6.73 12.36
N TYR A 109 8.03 -6.34 12.72
CA TYR A 109 7.41 -6.73 13.98
C TYR A 109 5.90 -6.87 13.82
N LEU A 110 5.30 -7.56 14.77
CA LEU A 110 3.86 -7.62 14.88
C LEU A 110 3.44 -7.28 16.32
N VAL A 111 2.22 -6.77 16.45
CA VAL A 111 1.58 -6.51 17.73
C VAL A 111 0.25 -7.28 17.75
N ALA A 112 0.07 -8.13 18.75
CA ALA A 112 -1.13 -8.95 18.88
C ALA A 112 -1.37 -9.31 20.37
N PRO A 113 -2.53 -9.86 20.73
CA PRO A 113 -2.77 -10.43 22.06
C PRO A 113 -1.75 -11.54 22.39
N THR A 114 -1.43 -11.67 23.68
CA THR A 114 -0.34 -12.54 24.17
C THR A 114 -0.49 -14.00 23.75
N ASP A 115 -1.71 -14.53 23.72
CA ASP A 115 -1.98 -15.90 23.29
C ASP A 115 -1.70 -16.15 21.81
N ILE A 116 -1.86 -15.11 20.97
CA ILE A 116 -1.50 -15.15 19.56
C ILE A 116 0.01 -15.03 19.41
N ILE A 117 0.66 -14.11 20.15
CA ILE A 117 2.12 -13.95 20.13
C ILE A 117 2.80 -15.29 20.44
N ALA A 118 2.38 -16.01 21.48
CA ALA A 118 2.98 -17.30 21.84
C ALA A 118 2.91 -18.34 20.70
N LYS A 119 1.84 -18.34 19.94
CA LYS A 119 1.67 -19.24 18.76
C LYS A 119 2.56 -18.79 17.58
N ILE A 120 2.67 -17.50 17.35
CA ILE A 120 3.51 -16.95 16.29
C ILE A 120 4.99 -17.15 16.61
N ASP A 121 5.41 -16.95 17.86
CA ASP A 121 6.77 -17.19 18.31
C ASP A 121 7.19 -18.66 18.10
N TYR A 122 6.32 -19.60 18.49
CA TYR A 122 6.53 -21.02 18.19
C TYR A 122 6.67 -21.28 16.67
N LEU A 123 5.81 -20.69 15.85
CA LEU A 123 5.89 -20.83 14.39
C LEU A 123 7.20 -20.24 13.83
N LEU A 124 7.58 -19.05 14.28
CA LEU A 124 8.80 -18.38 13.81
C LEU A 124 10.06 -19.16 14.19
N THR A 125 10.12 -19.70 15.41
CA THR A 125 11.24 -20.55 15.87
C THR A 125 11.49 -21.72 14.94
N HIS A 126 10.43 -22.33 14.40
CA HIS A 126 10.52 -23.51 13.52
C HIS A 126 10.53 -23.21 12.02
N SER A 127 10.39 -21.93 11.61
CA SER A 127 10.32 -21.56 10.19
C SER A 127 11.47 -20.66 9.73
N VAL A 128 11.69 -19.54 10.41
CA VAL A 128 12.68 -18.52 9.99
C VAL A 128 13.77 -18.25 11.01
N GLY A 129 13.64 -18.79 12.22
CA GLY A 129 14.54 -18.48 13.33
C GLY A 129 14.37 -17.06 13.83
N CYS A 130 15.43 -16.45 14.35
CA CYS A 130 15.41 -15.08 14.84
C CYS A 130 16.12 -14.11 13.87
N THR A 131 15.70 -12.83 13.91
CA THR A 131 16.43 -11.75 13.25
C THR A 131 17.80 -11.56 13.91
N ALA A 132 18.84 -11.29 13.12
CA ALA A 132 20.20 -11.07 13.63
C ALA A 132 20.23 -9.98 14.71
N SER A 133 20.99 -10.18 15.79
CA SER A 133 21.02 -9.28 16.94
C SER A 133 21.41 -7.84 16.58
N PHE A 134 22.43 -7.67 15.73
CA PHE A 134 22.84 -6.34 15.28
C PHE A 134 21.73 -5.61 14.47
N THR A 135 20.87 -6.35 13.79
CA THR A 135 19.70 -5.78 13.10
C THR A 135 18.65 -5.31 14.11
N GLN A 136 18.47 -6.05 15.21
CA GLN A 136 17.56 -5.65 16.29
C GLN A 136 18.04 -4.36 16.96
N GLU A 137 19.35 -4.25 17.25
CA GLU A 137 19.96 -3.03 17.78
C GLU A 137 19.77 -1.84 16.82
N ALA A 138 19.95 -2.06 15.51
CA ALA A 138 19.66 -1.03 14.50
C ALA A 138 18.17 -0.61 14.51
N GLY A 139 17.27 -1.54 14.78
CA GLY A 139 15.83 -1.24 14.94
C GLY A 139 15.55 -0.36 16.16
N ILE A 140 16.19 -0.63 17.30
CA ILE A 140 16.10 0.20 18.51
C ILE A 140 16.57 1.62 18.19
N ALA A 141 17.75 1.74 17.58
CA ALA A 141 18.30 3.05 17.18
C ALA A 141 17.38 3.81 16.20
N ALA A 142 16.69 3.10 15.30
CA ALA A 142 15.74 3.72 14.37
C ALA A 142 14.49 4.26 15.09
N ILE A 143 13.97 3.56 16.11
CA ILE A 143 12.76 3.97 16.84
C ILE A 143 13.08 5.10 17.83
N GLU A 144 14.15 4.96 18.60
CA GLU A 144 14.52 5.89 19.67
C GLU A 144 15.28 7.11 19.15
N GLY A 145 15.91 6.99 18.00
CA GLY A 145 16.67 8.04 17.36
C GLY A 145 15.81 9.18 16.80
N PRO A 146 16.47 10.25 16.32
CA PRO A 146 15.80 11.40 15.74
C PRO A 146 14.95 11.03 14.53
N GLN A 147 13.69 11.52 14.45
CA GLN A 147 12.75 11.19 13.38
C GLN A 147 12.78 12.18 12.19
N GLN A 148 13.66 13.18 12.23
CA GLN A 148 13.76 14.22 11.18
C GLN A 148 14.06 13.62 9.80
N GLN A 149 14.85 12.54 9.74
CA GLN A 149 15.15 11.85 8.49
C GLN A 149 13.90 11.22 7.85
N VAL A 150 13.01 10.66 8.67
CA VAL A 150 11.73 10.12 8.20
C VAL A 150 10.88 11.26 7.63
N THR A 151 10.78 12.37 8.33
CA THR A 151 10.03 13.56 7.88
C THR A 151 10.59 14.11 6.57
N ALA A 152 11.92 14.22 6.46
CA ALA A 152 12.58 14.68 5.24
C ALA A 152 12.31 13.74 4.05
N MET A 153 12.38 12.43 4.27
CA MET A 153 12.08 11.43 3.27
C MET A 153 10.60 11.52 2.79
N VAL A 154 9.66 11.67 3.71
CA VAL A 154 8.23 11.81 3.35
C VAL A 154 7.99 13.11 2.57
N THR A 155 8.66 14.19 2.93
CA THR A 155 8.61 15.46 2.19
C THR A 155 9.12 15.29 0.76
N GLU A 156 10.22 14.56 0.59
CA GLU A 156 10.75 14.25 -0.74
C GLU A 156 9.81 13.34 -1.54
N PHE A 157 9.24 12.32 -0.92
CA PHE A 157 8.22 11.48 -1.56
C PHE A 157 6.98 12.26 -1.99
N ARG A 158 6.56 13.26 -1.22
CA ARG A 158 5.45 14.16 -1.61
C ARG A 158 5.76 14.90 -2.91
N LYS A 159 6.96 15.47 -3.06
CA LYS A 159 7.38 16.14 -4.30
C LYS A 159 7.37 15.18 -5.50
N ARG A 160 7.89 13.97 -5.31
CA ARG A 160 7.92 12.93 -6.37
C ARG A 160 6.51 12.49 -6.76
N ARG A 161 5.63 12.30 -5.78
CA ARG A 161 4.22 12.01 -5.99
C ARG A 161 3.55 13.10 -6.85
N ASP A 162 3.69 14.34 -6.44
CA ASP A 162 3.04 15.47 -7.11
C ASP A 162 3.50 15.55 -8.57
N TYR A 163 4.81 15.44 -8.80
CA TYR A 163 5.37 15.39 -10.15
C TYR A 163 4.82 14.23 -10.99
N ILE A 164 4.85 13.00 -10.47
CA ILE A 164 4.45 11.83 -11.28
C ILE A 164 2.96 11.81 -11.57
N VAL A 165 2.11 12.24 -10.64
CA VAL A 165 0.66 12.32 -10.84
C VAL A 165 0.32 13.39 -11.88
N GLU A 166 0.90 14.58 -11.79
CA GLU A 166 0.72 15.64 -12.78
C GLU A 166 1.17 15.19 -14.17
N ALA A 167 2.35 14.58 -14.26
CA ALA A 167 2.92 14.12 -15.51
C ALA A 167 2.10 13.01 -16.16
N LEU A 168 1.58 12.05 -15.39
CA LEU A 168 0.71 10.99 -15.89
C LEU A 168 -0.64 11.56 -16.36
N ASN A 169 -1.28 12.43 -15.58
CA ASN A 169 -2.56 13.04 -15.95
C ASN A 169 -2.45 13.98 -17.15
N SER A 170 -1.26 14.45 -17.53
CA SER A 170 -1.04 15.21 -18.78
C SER A 170 -0.99 14.31 -20.01
N MET A 171 -1.03 12.98 -19.87
CA MET A 171 -1.06 12.02 -20.98
C MET A 171 -2.49 11.63 -21.31
N LYS A 172 -2.86 11.73 -22.59
CA LYS A 172 -4.20 11.34 -23.04
C LYS A 172 -4.43 9.84 -22.74
N GLY A 173 -5.57 9.51 -22.16
CA GLY A 173 -5.96 8.13 -21.86
C GLY A 173 -5.49 7.61 -20.50
N ILE A 174 -4.79 8.42 -19.72
CA ILE A 174 -4.41 8.08 -18.33
C ILE A 174 -5.21 8.93 -17.35
N ILE A 175 -5.69 8.28 -16.29
CA ILE A 175 -6.26 8.92 -15.11
C ILE A 175 -5.50 8.39 -13.90
N CYS A 176 -4.86 9.28 -13.14
CA CYS A 176 -4.09 8.92 -11.96
C CYS A 176 -4.58 9.70 -10.75
N GLN A 177 -5.18 8.99 -9.78
CA GLN A 177 -5.56 9.59 -8.50
C GLN A 177 -4.31 9.93 -7.67
N ASN A 178 -4.39 11.00 -6.90
CA ASN A 178 -3.34 11.30 -5.91
C ASN A 178 -3.35 10.24 -4.81
N PRO A 179 -2.27 9.52 -4.57
CA PRO A 179 -2.18 8.63 -3.42
C PRO A 179 -2.10 9.45 -2.12
N ASP A 180 -2.80 8.96 -1.10
CA ASP A 180 -2.82 9.56 0.24
C ASP A 180 -1.67 9.07 1.13
N GLY A 181 -1.01 7.98 0.72
CA GLY A 181 0.14 7.40 1.42
C GLY A 181 0.98 6.46 0.55
N ALA A 182 1.94 5.76 1.17
CA ALA A 182 2.92 4.88 0.53
C ALA A 182 3.80 5.63 -0.49
N PHE A 183 4.34 4.94 -1.49
CA PHE A 183 5.13 5.53 -2.57
C PHE A 183 4.82 4.87 -3.93
N TYR A 184 3.51 4.63 -4.16
CA TYR A 184 2.99 4.06 -5.40
C TYR A 184 1.92 4.95 -5.99
N VAL A 185 1.86 4.99 -7.33
CA VAL A 185 0.70 5.44 -8.08
C VAL A 185 0.09 4.26 -8.84
N PHE A 186 -1.23 4.32 -9.03
CA PHE A 186 -2.00 3.25 -9.66
C PHE A 186 -2.89 3.82 -10.78
N PRO A 187 -2.25 4.32 -11.89
CA PRO A 187 -2.98 4.95 -12.98
C PRO A 187 -3.90 3.99 -13.70
N ASN A 188 -5.08 4.49 -14.02
CA ASN A 188 -6.08 3.87 -14.87
C ASN A 188 -5.66 4.05 -16.35
N ILE A 189 -5.63 2.94 -17.08
CA ILE A 189 -5.19 2.87 -18.48
C ILE A 189 -6.27 2.24 -19.40
N ARG A 190 -7.50 2.13 -18.93
CA ARG A 190 -8.60 1.47 -19.68
C ARG A 190 -8.88 2.08 -21.04
N ALA A 191 -8.62 3.38 -21.20
CA ALA A 191 -8.81 4.09 -22.46
C ALA A 191 -7.95 3.56 -23.61
N PHE A 192 -6.91 2.76 -23.35
CA PHE A 192 -6.08 2.15 -24.39
C PHE A 192 -6.70 0.86 -24.97
N GLY A 193 -7.79 0.34 -24.41
CA GLY A 193 -8.49 -0.84 -24.91
C GLY A 193 -7.64 -2.13 -24.88
N ARG A 194 -6.56 -2.15 -24.11
CA ARG A 194 -5.63 -3.27 -23.95
C ARG A 194 -5.58 -3.73 -22.51
N THR A 195 -5.18 -4.97 -22.28
CA THR A 195 -5.01 -5.50 -20.92
C THR A 195 -3.84 -4.82 -20.21
N SER A 196 -3.91 -4.78 -18.89
CA SER A 196 -2.82 -4.27 -18.04
C SER A 196 -1.48 -4.96 -18.34
N LYS A 197 -1.51 -6.26 -18.60
CA LYS A 197 -0.34 -7.06 -18.95
C LYS A 197 0.28 -6.67 -20.28
N GLU A 198 -0.54 -6.44 -21.31
CA GLU A 198 -0.06 -6.01 -22.63
C GLU A 198 0.59 -4.64 -22.56
N ILE A 199 -0.02 -3.68 -21.86
CA ILE A 199 0.56 -2.34 -21.68
C ILE A 199 1.85 -2.41 -20.86
N ALA A 200 1.88 -3.16 -19.77
CA ALA A 200 3.08 -3.30 -18.94
C ALA A 200 4.24 -3.90 -19.75
N ARG A 201 3.98 -4.95 -20.53
CA ARG A 201 4.97 -5.55 -21.39
C ARG A 201 5.44 -4.60 -22.49
N TYR A 202 4.52 -3.90 -23.15
CA TYR A 202 4.84 -2.93 -24.18
C TYR A 202 5.75 -1.80 -23.65
N LEU A 203 5.42 -1.26 -22.46
CA LEU A 203 6.25 -0.23 -21.83
C LEU A 203 7.64 -0.75 -21.42
N LEU A 204 7.77 -2.02 -21.11
CA LEU A 204 9.07 -2.64 -20.85
C LEU A 204 9.89 -2.81 -22.14
N GLU A 205 9.28 -3.39 -23.18
CA GLU A 205 9.97 -3.76 -24.44
C GLU A 205 10.28 -2.54 -25.30
N GLU A 206 9.33 -1.62 -25.47
CA GLU A 206 9.46 -0.46 -26.36
C GLU A 206 9.89 0.82 -25.59
N GLY A 207 9.45 0.97 -24.35
CA GLY A 207 9.77 2.14 -23.53
C GLY A 207 10.99 1.96 -22.62
N GLY A 208 11.43 0.71 -22.39
CA GLY A 208 12.49 0.41 -21.43
C GLY A 208 12.11 0.78 -19.99
N VAL A 209 10.81 0.74 -19.64
CA VAL A 209 10.32 1.09 -18.31
C VAL A 209 9.65 -0.12 -17.66
N ALA A 210 10.26 -0.62 -16.60
CA ALA A 210 9.73 -1.73 -15.81
C ALA A 210 8.68 -1.22 -14.80
N LEU A 211 7.46 -1.75 -14.91
CA LEU A 211 6.36 -1.50 -13.99
C LEU A 211 5.48 -2.75 -13.88
N LEU A 212 4.59 -2.78 -12.92
CA LEU A 212 3.74 -3.95 -12.71
C LEU A 212 2.34 -3.72 -13.29
N ASP A 213 1.80 -4.76 -13.91
CA ASP A 213 0.40 -4.80 -14.27
C ASP A 213 -0.48 -4.90 -13.02
N GLY A 214 -1.65 -4.26 -13.07
CA GLY A 214 -2.54 -4.24 -11.90
C GLY A 214 -3.08 -5.62 -11.52
N THR A 215 -3.16 -6.57 -12.47
CA THR A 215 -3.66 -7.93 -12.18
C THR A 215 -2.74 -8.74 -11.29
N SER A 216 -1.46 -8.33 -11.16
CA SER A 216 -0.53 -8.87 -10.17
C SER A 216 -1.02 -8.66 -8.72
N PHE A 217 -2.00 -7.77 -8.50
CA PHE A 217 -2.62 -7.48 -7.21
C PHE A 217 -4.07 -8.02 -7.11
N GLY A 218 -4.47 -8.85 -8.06
CA GLY A 218 -5.80 -9.46 -8.13
C GLY A 218 -6.62 -8.98 -9.32
N ALA A 219 -7.73 -9.68 -9.60
CA ALA A 219 -8.55 -9.45 -10.79
C ALA A 219 -9.11 -8.01 -10.91
N TRP A 220 -9.33 -7.33 -9.78
CA TRP A 220 -9.81 -5.94 -9.75
C TRP A 220 -8.77 -4.91 -10.19
N GLY A 221 -7.51 -5.34 -10.33
CA GLY A 221 -6.43 -4.50 -10.85
C GLY A 221 -6.38 -4.43 -12.38
N GLU A 222 -7.27 -5.13 -13.11
CA GLU A 222 -7.34 -5.01 -14.56
C GLU A 222 -7.72 -3.59 -14.98
N GLY A 223 -7.00 -3.06 -15.97
CA GLY A 223 -7.13 -1.67 -16.43
C GLY A 223 -6.27 -0.68 -15.63
N TYR A 224 -5.35 -1.17 -14.80
CA TYR A 224 -4.41 -0.34 -14.03
C TYR A 224 -2.97 -0.82 -14.18
N LEU A 225 -2.03 0.10 -13.89
CA LEU A 225 -0.61 -0.21 -13.73
C LEU A 225 -0.14 0.27 -12.34
N ARG A 226 0.87 -0.39 -11.77
CA ARG A 226 1.52 0.14 -10.56
C ARG A 226 2.90 0.68 -10.90
N LEU A 227 3.14 1.94 -10.55
CA LEU A 227 4.44 2.60 -10.60
C LEU A 227 4.90 2.93 -9.19
N SER A 228 6.19 2.68 -8.90
CA SER A 228 6.83 3.13 -7.67
C SER A 228 7.58 4.43 -7.94
N TYR A 229 7.44 5.43 -7.06
CA TYR A 229 8.24 6.65 -7.12
C TYR A 229 9.36 6.70 -6.06
N ALA A 230 9.74 5.53 -5.55
CA ALA A 230 10.91 5.37 -4.66
C ALA A 230 12.23 5.33 -5.47
N ALA A 231 12.40 6.30 -6.37
CA ALA A 231 13.58 6.52 -7.20
C ALA A 231 13.97 8.01 -7.18
N SER A 232 15.14 8.38 -7.68
CA SER A 232 15.52 9.79 -7.78
C SER A 232 14.61 10.56 -8.73
N MET A 233 14.50 11.88 -8.56
CA MET A 233 13.67 12.72 -9.44
C MET A 233 14.11 12.62 -10.91
N ASP A 234 15.41 12.48 -11.16
CA ASP A 234 15.93 12.37 -12.53
C ASP A 234 15.52 11.05 -13.19
N VAL A 235 15.58 9.94 -12.44
CA VAL A 235 15.08 8.63 -12.90
C VAL A 235 13.57 8.68 -13.16
N LEU A 236 12.80 9.36 -12.32
CA LEU A 236 11.36 9.52 -12.53
C LEU A 236 11.05 10.37 -13.77
N LYS A 237 11.76 11.46 -13.98
CA LYS A 237 11.62 12.32 -15.18
C LYS A 237 11.91 11.53 -16.45
N GLU A 238 13.00 10.78 -16.47
CA GLU A 238 13.38 9.93 -17.60
C GLU A 238 12.32 8.84 -17.85
N GLY A 239 11.90 8.12 -16.80
CA GLY A 239 10.86 7.09 -16.91
C GLY A 239 9.54 7.63 -17.45
N ILE A 240 9.09 8.78 -16.96
CA ILE A 240 7.88 9.45 -17.45
C ILE A 240 8.03 9.89 -18.92
N SER A 241 9.19 10.41 -19.31
CA SER A 241 9.46 10.78 -20.71
C SER A 241 9.35 9.56 -21.63
N ARG A 242 9.94 8.44 -21.25
CA ARG A 242 9.85 7.17 -21.99
C ARG A 242 8.44 6.62 -22.07
N ILE A 243 7.69 6.62 -20.96
CA ILE A 243 6.28 6.23 -20.93
C ILE A 243 5.47 7.09 -21.92
N ARG A 244 5.66 8.42 -21.88
CA ARG A 244 4.97 9.35 -22.78
C ARG A 244 5.25 9.03 -24.25
N THR A 245 6.52 8.86 -24.61
CA THR A 245 6.94 8.54 -25.98
C THR A 245 6.33 7.23 -26.46
N ALA A 246 6.42 6.17 -25.64
CA ALA A 246 5.85 4.87 -25.99
C ALA A 246 4.33 4.92 -26.16
N LEU A 247 3.62 5.55 -25.22
CA LEU A 247 2.15 5.62 -25.26
C LEU A 247 1.62 6.51 -26.40
N CYS A 248 2.37 7.53 -26.85
CA CYS A 248 1.99 8.30 -28.03
C CYS A 248 1.89 7.48 -29.31
N LEU A 249 2.58 6.34 -29.39
CA LEU A 249 2.53 5.41 -30.52
C LEU A 249 1.36 4.42 -30.43
N LEU A 250 0.68 4.37 -29.29
CA LEU A 250 -0.51 3.54 -29.12
C LEU A 250 -1.77 4.34 -29.43
N ASN A 251 -2.63 3.76 -30.29
CA ASN A 251 -3.96 4.34 -30.54
C ASN A 251 -4.83 4.22 -29.29
N ILE A 252 -5.49 5.31 -28.92
CA ILE A 252 -6.53 5.32 -27.88
C ILE A 252 -7.86 4.99 -28.58
N GLN A 253 -8.58 4.01 -28.05
CA GLN A 253 -9.91 3.64 -28.52
C GLN A 253 -10.99 4.59 -27.98
#